data_4f5cbdee4a303228fd1dcbcdcf19a348
#
_entry.id   4f5cbdee4a303228fd1dcbcdcf19a348
#
_cell.length_a   1.000
_cell.length_b   1.000
_cell.length_c   1.000
_cell.angle_alpha   90.00
_cell.angle_beta   90.00
_cell.angle_gamma   90.00
#
_symmetry.space_group_name_H-M   'P 1'
#
loop_
_entity.id
_entity.type
_entity.pdbx_description
1 polymer ?
#
loop_
_entity_poly.entity_id
_entity_poly.type
_entity_poly.pdbx_seq_one_letter_code
_entity_poly.pdbx_strand_id
1 'polypeptide(L)'
;KADHREYGKTEVLVDKTSSKIFEGVSEKTICWMSHFDYISQVAPGFEITSHTDNCPCASSENAEKGLYAIQFHPEVLHTQEGSKMLYNFVRGVCGCCGDWRMDNFVEEQIKAIREKVGDGKVLCALSGGVDSSVAAVLLSKAIGNQLTCVFVDHGLLRKNEGDEVEAVFGPEGPYELNFIRVNAQQRYYEKLKGVEEPEAKRKIIGEEFIRVFEAEANKLGKIDFLVQGTIYPDIVESGTKTSATIKSH
;
A
#
# COMPACT_ATOMS: atom_id res chain seq x y z
N LYS A 1 -10.48 -14.15 -25.98
CA LYS A 1 -10.11 -12.79 -26.46
C LYS A 1 -11.39 -12.07 -26.81
N ALA A 2 -11.63 -10.93 -26.15
CA ALA A 2 -12.86 -10.17 -26.37
C ALA A 2 -12.83 -9.49 -27.73
N ASP A 3 -14.01 -9.31 -28.33
CA ASP A 3 -14.17 -8.58 -29.59
C ASP A 3 -14.22 -7.07 -29.35
N HIS A 4 -14.64 -6.65 -28.16
CA HIS A 4 -14.75 -5.25 -27.76
C HIS A 4 -14.04 -5.00 -26.41
N ARG A 5 -13.51 -3.79 -26.29
CA ARG A 5 -12.85 -3.28 -25.08
C ARG A 5 -13.73 -2.21 -24.46
N GLU A 6 -13.70 -2.09 -23.14
CA GLU A 6 -14.40 -0.99 -22.48
C GLU A 6 -13.44 -0.22 -21.57
N TYR A 7 -13.35 1.10 -21.82
CA TYR A 7 -12.55 2.03 -21.05
C TYR A 7 -13.36 3.29 -20.76
N GLY A 8 -13.44 3.65 -19.48
CA GLY A 8 -14.14 4.86 -19.06
C GLY A 8 -15.54 4.58 -18.54
N LYS A 9 -16.39 5.61 -18.61
CA LYS A 9 -17.78 5.56 -18.11
C LYS A 9 -18.65 4.72 -19.03
N THR A 10 -19.23 3.66 -18.48
CA THR A 10 -20.08 2.72 -19.20
C THR A 10 -21.36 2.49 -18.43
N GLU A 11 -22.50 2.43 -19.12
CA GLU A 11 -23.79 2.07 -18.51
C GLU A 11 -23.78 0.55 -18.22
N VAL A 12 -24.02 0.18 -16.99
CA VAL A 12 -24.17 -1.21 -16.53
C VAL A 12 -25.65 -1.44 -16.22
N LEU A 13 -26.19 -2.52 -16.78
CA LEU A 13 -27.54 -2.99 -16.53
C LEU A 13 -27.50 -4.10 -15.48
N VAL A 14 -28.23 -3.90 -14.39
CA VAL A 14 -28.33 -4.87 -13.30
C VAL A 14 -29.44 -5.86 -13.62
N ASP A 15 -29.07 -7.11 -13.92
CA ASP A 15 -29.99 -8.18 -14.26
C ASP A 15 -30.63 -8.84 -13.03
N LYS A 16 -29.89 -8.86 -11.93
CA LYS A 16 -30.31 -9.49 -10.67
C LYS A 16 -30.31 -8.48 -9.53
N THR A 17 -31.39 -7.73 -9.41
CA THR A 17 -31.58 -6.73 -8.33
C THR A 17 -31.62 -7.35 -6.94
N SER A 18 -31.89 -8.66 -6.82
CA SER A 18 -31.84 -9.41 -5.56
C SER A 18 -30.43 -9.79 -5.12
N SER A 19 -29.41 -9.54 -5.94
CA SER A 19 -28.01 -9.71 -5.53
C SER A 19 -27.68 -8.76 -4.39
N LYS A 20 -27.04 -9.28 -3.33
CA LYS A 20 -26.72 -8.48 -2.15
C LYS A 20 -25.86 -7.26 -2.47
N ILE A 21 -24.93 -7.34 -3.43
CA ILE A 21 -24.08 -6.20 -3.81
C ILE A 21 -24.88 -5.08 -4.49
N PHE A 22 -26.01 -5.39 -5.10
CA PHE A 22 -26.88 -4.44 -5.79
C PHE A 22 -28.09 -3.99 -4.97
N GLU A 23 -28.16 -4.31 -3.70
CA GLU A 23 -29.24 -3.86 -2.83
C GLU A 23 -29.33 -2.32 -2.82
N GLY A 24 -30.47 -1.76 -3.24
CA GLY A 24 -30.70 -0.33 -3.36
C GLY A 24 -29.87 0.38 -4.45
N VAL A 25 -29.20 -0.35 -5.33
CA VAL A 25 -28.54 0.19 -6.53
C VAL A 25 -29.57 0.26 -7.65
N SER A 26 -29.47 1.29 -8.50
CA SER A 26 -30.36 1.48 -9.65
C SER A 26 -30.18 0.35 -10.68
N GLU A 27 -31.27 -0.05 -11.34
CA GLU A 27 -31.22 -1.07 -12.41
C GLU A 27 -30.30 -0.67 -13.57
N LYS A 28 -30.10 0.63 -13.77
CA LYS A 28 -29.14 1.23 -14.70
C LYS A 28 -28.22 2.17 -13.93
N THR A 29 -26.95 1.91 -13.95
CA THR A 29 -25.95 2.72 -13.26
C THR A 29 -24.72 2.93 -14.11
N ILE A 30 -23.99 4.04 -13.91
CA ILE A 30 -22.74 4.32 -14.59
C ILE A 30 -21.59 3.78 -13.77
N CYS A 31 -20.79 2.89 -14.37
CA CYS A 31 -19.57 2.34 -13.78
C CYS A 31 -18.34 2.68 -14.63
N TRP A 32 -17.18 2.68 -13.99
CA TRP A 32 -15.91 2.84 -14.69
C TRP A 32 -15.37 1.49 -15.11
N MET A 33 -15.22 1.30 -16.42
CA MET A 33 -14.60 0.11 -17.01
C MET A 33 -13.15 0.37 -17.39
N SER A 34 -12.31 -0.66 -17.26
CA SER A 34 -10.92 -0.64 -17.69
C SER A 34 -10.46 -2.06 -18.02
N HIS A 35 -11.00 -2.64 -19.10
CA HIS A 35 -10.68 -4.02 -19.46
C HIS A 35 -10.57 -4.24 -20.95
N PHE A 36 -9.75 -5.22 -21.32
CA PHE A 36 -9.56 -5.72 -22.65
C PHE A 36 -10.33 -7.03 -22.88
N ASP A 37 -10.30 -7.93 -21.91
CA ASP A 37 -10.98 -9.21 -21.94
C ASP A 37 -12.14 -9.21 -20.94
N TYR A 38 -13.13 -10.06 -21.19
CA TYR A 38 -14.27 -10.27 -20.31
C TYR A 38 -14.58 -11.79 -20.17
N ILE A 39 -15.39 -12.10 -19.17
CA ILE A 39 -15.89 -13.47 -18.96
C ILE A 39 -17.03 -13.72 -19.94
N SER A 40 -16.80 -14.60 -20.92
CA SER A 40 -17.83 -15.01 -21.89
C SER A 40 -18.76 -16.11 -21.35
N GLN A 41 -18.27 -16.89 -20.40
CA GLN A 41 -19.03 -17.95 -19.73
C GLN A 41 -18.59 -18.04 -18.28
N VAL A 42 -19.56 -17.91 -17.37
CA VAL A 42 -19.30 -18.03 -15.93
C VAL A 42 -19.01 -19.46 -15.52
N ALA A 43 -18.28 -19.63 -14.41
CA ALA A 43 -17.98 -20.94 -13.85
C ALA A 43 -19.26 -21.63 -13.33
N PRO A 44 -19.27 -22.97 -13.22
CA PRO A 44 -20.40 -23.70 -12.65
C PRO A 44 -20.78 -23.19 -11.25
N GLY A 45 -22.07 -22.93 -11.07
CA GLY A 45 -22.63 -22.41 -9.83
C GLY A 45 -22.57 -20.87 -9.70
N PHE A 46 -22.01 -20.16 -10.69
CA PHE A 46 -22.14 -18.71 -10.79
C PHE A 46 -23.30 -18.31 -11.68
N GLU A 47 -23.94 -17.18 -11.33
CA GLU A 47 -24.97 -16.52 -12.11
C GLU A 47 -24.47 -15.12 -12.51
N ILE A 48 -24.79 -14.70 -13.74
CA ILE A 48 -24.53 -13.31 -14.17
C ILE A 48 -25.51 -12.40 -13.45
N THR A 49 -25.05 -11.29 -12.91
CA THR A 49 -25.84 -10.36 -12.12
C THR A 49 -25.91 -8.96 -12.74
N SER A 50 -25.03 -8.66 -13.70
CA SER A 50 -25.10 -7.45 -14.53
C SER A 50 -24.33 -7.63 -15.83
N HIS A 51 -24.68 -6.81 -16.84
CA HIS A 51 -24.01 -6.76 -18.14
C HIS A 51 -23.90 -5.32 -18.66
N THR A 52 -23.16 -5.15 -19.75
CA THR A 52 -23.18 -3.96 -20.61
C THR A 52 -23.49 -4.38 -22.04
N ASP A 53 -23.64 -3.44 -22.95
CA ASP A 53 -23.86 -3.74 -24.39
C ASP A 53 -22.70 -4.60 -24.97
N ASN A 54 -21.47 -4.46 -24.47
CA ASN A 54 -20.28 -5.12 -24.98
C ASN A 54 -19.67 -6.17 -24.03
N CYS A 55 -20.05 -6.18 -22.78
CA CYS A 55 -19.58 -7.12 -21.78
C CYS A 55 -20.75 -7.94 -21.21
N PRO A 56 -20.91 -9.20 -21.64
CA PRO A 56 -22.04 -10.04 -21.22
C PRO A 56 -22.02 -10.42 -19.74
N CYS A 57 -20.88 -10.28 -19.08
CA CYS A 57 -20.70 -10.54 -17.67
C CYS A 57 -19.92 -9.38 -17.01
N ALA A 58 -20.61 -8.29 -16.71
CA ALA A 58 -20.01 -7.18 -15.95
C ALA A 58 -19.94 -7.49 -14.45
N SER A 59 -20.80 -8.39 -13.97
CA SER A 59 -20.68 -8.99 -12.64
C SER A 59 -21.35 -10.37 -12.58
N SER A 60 -20.91 -11.18 -11.63
CA SER A 60 -21.47 -12.49 -11.36
C SER A 60 -21.34 -12.89 -9.90
N GLU A 61 -22.15 -13.81 -9.44
CA GLU A 61 -22.11 -14.29 -8.06
C GLU A 61 -22.32 -15.78 -7.94
N ASN A 62 -21.75 -16.35 -6.89
CA ASN A 62 -22.17 -17.62 -6.30
C ASN A 62 -22.62 -17.32 -4.86
N ALA A 63 -23.90 -17.05 -4.68
CA ALA A 63 -24.46 -16.60 -3.40
C ALA A 63 -24.32 -17.67 -2.30
N GLU A 64 -24.38 -18.96 -2.64
CA GLU A 64 -24.21 -20.06 -1.68
C GLU A 64 -22.80 -20.05 -1.06
N LYS A 65 -21.78 -19.74 -1.87
CA LYS A 65 -20.39 -19.69 -1.44
C LYS A 65 -19.93 -18.30 -0.98
N GLY A 66 -20.81 -17.29 -1.07
CA GLY A 66 -20.46 -15.90 -0.74
C GLY A 66 -19.41 -15.29 -1.69
N LEU A 67 -19.33 -15.75 -2.94
CA LEU A 67 -18.38 -15.29 -3.92
C LEU A 67 -19.04 -14.32 -4.91
N TYR A 68 -18.43 -13.16 -5.07
CA TYR A 68 -18.90 -12.09 -5.97
C TYR A 68 -17.75 -11.64 -6.85
N ALA A 69 -18.03 -11.43 -8.11
CA ALA A 69 -17.06 -10.94 -9.10
C ALA A 69 -17.64 -9.76 -9.86
N ILE A 70 -16.83 -8.74 -10.07
CA ILE A 70 -17.17 -7.54 -10.83
C ILE A 70 -16.06 -7.21 -11.81
N GLN A 71 -16.41 -6.69 -12.99
CA GLN A 71 -15.48 -6.28 -14.04
C GLN A 71 -15.12 -4.78 -13.95
N PHE A 72 -16.02 -3.99 -13.38
CA PHE A 72 -15.87 -2.54 -13.21
C PHE A 72 -15.17 -2.19 -11.88
N HIS A 73 -14.79 -0.92 -11.75
CA HIS A 73 -14.11 -0.37 -10.59
C HIS A 73 -15.11 0.36 -9.67
N PRO A 74 -15.60 -0.25 -8.58
CA PRO A 74 -16.54 0.40 -7.66
C PRO A 74 -15.86 1.44 -6.77
N GLU A 75 -14.53 1.38 -6.60
CA GLU A 75 -13.74 2.23 -5.73
C GLU A 75 -13.48 3.63 -6.28
N VAL A 76 -13.64 3.83 -7.60
CA VAL A 76 -13.37 5.12 -8.22
C VAL A 76 -14.59 6.03 -8.23
N LEU A 77 -14.37 7.34 -8.14
CA LEU A 77 -15.43 8.36 -8.10
C LEU A 77 -16.32 8.39 -9.36
N HIS A 78 -15.87 7.80 -10.45
CA HIS A 78 -16.61 7.73 -11.71
C HIS A 78 -17.68 6.64 -11.74
N THR A 79 -17.62 5.68 -10.82
CA THR A 79 -18.68 4.71 -10.57
C THR A 79 -19.71 5.33 -9.61
N GLN A 80 -20.89 5.70 -10.13
CA GLN A 80 -21.85 6.55 -9.41
C GLN A 80 -22.33 5.96 -8.09
N GLU A 81 -22.61 4.64 -8.05
CA GLU A 81 -23.10 3.95 -6.87
C GLU A 81 -22.08 2.96 -6.28
N GLY A 82 -20.80 3.12 -6.64
CA GLY A 82 -19.73 2.21 -6.22
C GLY A 82 -19.60 2.10 -4.71
N SER A 83 -19.67 3.21 -3.98
CA SER A 83 -19.63 3.20 -2.51
C SER A 83 -20.75 2.37 -1.88
N LYS A 84 -21.95 2.39 -2.49
CA LYS A 84 -23.10 1.57 -2.05
C LYS A 84 -22.84 0.09 -2.28
N MET A 85 -22.30 -0.28 -3.47
CA MET A 85 -21.94 -1.65 -3.79
C MET A 85 -20.87 -2.19 -2.84
N LEU A 86 -19.82 -1.39 -2.55
CA LEU A 86 -18.80 -1.74 -1.58
C LEU A 86 -19.34 -1.88 -0.16
N TYR A 87 -20.23 -0.97 0.26
CA TYR A 87 -20.91 -1.06 1.55
C TYR A 87 -21.74 -2.35 1.65
N ASN A 88 -22.53 -2.65 0.62
CA ASN A 88 -23.35 -3.86 0.56
C ASN A 88 -22.48 -5.13 0.63
N PHE A 89 -21.34 -5.15 -0.03
CA PHE A 89 -20.41 -6.26 0.06
C PHE A 89 -19.84 -6.40 1.47
N VAL A 90 -19.27 -5.33 2.02
CA VAL A 90 -18.60 -5.36 3.33
C VAL A 90 -19.59 -5.66 4.47
N ARG A 91 -20.77 -5.05 4.43
CA ARG A 91 -21.77 -5.22 5.49
C ARG A 91 -22.72 -6.39 5.23
N GLY A 92 -23.26 -6.48 4.01
CA GLY A 92 -24.30 -7.46 3.66
C GLY A 92 -23.74 -8.85 3.37
N VAL A 93 -22.58 -8.95 2.72
CA VAL A 93 -21.97 -10.23 2.38
C VAL A 93 -20.97 -10.66 3.46
N CYS A 94 -20.00 -9.81 3.79
CA CYS A 94 -18.94 -10.15 4.75
C CYS A 94 -19.40 -10.05 6.22
N GLY A 95 -20.52 -9.37 6.51
CA GLY A 95 -21.05 -9.24 7.86
C GLY A 95 -20.20 -8.36 8.79
N CYS A 96 -19.33 -7.51 8.24
CA CYS A 96 -18.48 -6.63 9.05
C CYS A 96 -19.33 -5.64 9.84
N CYS A 97 -19.15 -5.55 11.15
CA CYS A 97 -19.92 -4.70 12.06
C CYS A 97 -19.43 -3.25 12.12
N GLY A 98 -18.24 -2.94 11.52
CA GLY A 98 -17.68 -1.59 11.48
C GLY A 98 -17.24 -1.09 12.85
N ASP A 99 -16.80 -2.00 13.68
CA ASP A 99 -16.26 -1.78 15.03
C ASP A 99 -14.76 -1.43 15.03
N TRP A 100 -14.10 -1.63 13.88
CA TRP A 100 -12.72 -1.25 13.72
C TRP A 100 -12.57 0.28 13.76
N ARG A 101 -11.70 0.77 14.66
CA ARG A 101 -11.39 2.19 14.84
C ARG A 101 -9.90 2.41 14.83
N MET A 102 -9.45 3.44 14.13
CA MET A 102 -8.02 3.76 13.99
C MET A 102 -7.38 4.19 15.30
N ASP A 103 -8.11 4.89 16.17
CA ASP A 103 -7.63 5.28 17.50
C ASP A 103 -7.32 4.06 18.37
N ASN A 104 -8.21 3.08 18.44
CA ASN A 104 -7.98 1.83 19.15
C ASN A 104 -6.79 1.06 18.54
N PHE A 105 -6.68 1.04 17.20
CA PHE A 105 -5.58 0.39 16.50
C PHE A 105 -4.22 0.97 16.92
N VAL A 106 -4.09 2.30 17.01
CA VAL A 106 -2.84 2.95 17.41
C VAL A 106 -2.44 2.54 18.82
N GLU A 107 -3.39 2.54 19.77
CA GLU A 107 -3.13 2.14 21.17
C GLU A 107 -2.73 0.66 21.29
N GLU A 108 -3.44 -0.21 20.58
CA GLU A 108 -3.11 -1.64 20.53
C GLU A 108 -1.73 -1.90 19.93
N GLN A 109 -1.37 -1.19 18.84
CA GLN A 109 -0.05 -1.32 18.25
C GLN A 109 1.06 -0.81 19.17
N ILE A 110 0.88 0.32 19.85
CA ILE A 110 1.84 0.82 20.85
C ILE A 110 2.07 -0.24 21.94
N LYS A 111 1.02 -0.85 22.44
CA LYS A 111 1.12 -1.91 23.46
C LYS A 111 1.88 -3.13 22.91
N ALA A 112 1.49 -3.61 21.75
CA ALA A 112 2.13 -4.76 21.10
C ALA A 112 3.62 -4.52 20.80
N ILE A 113 3.98 -3.31 20.38
CA ILE A 113 5.37 -2.92 20.14
C ILE A 113 6.16 -2.95 21.45
N ARG A 114 5.63 -2.37 22.53
CA ARG A 114 6.29 -2.38 23.86
C ARG A 114 6.53 -3.80 24.35
N GLU A 115 5.52 -4.65 24.24
CA GLU A 115 5.64 -6.05 24.64
C GLU A 115 6.69 -6.81 23.82
N LYS A 116 6.74 -6.56 22.51
CA LYS A 116 7.68 -7.22 21.59
C LYS A 116 9.11 -6.74 21.78
N VAL A 117 9.31 -5.45 21.96
CA VAL A 117 10.64 -4.83 22.02
C VAL A 117 11.26 -5.00 23.40
N GLY A 118 10.47 -4.89 24.48
CA GLY A 118 10.99 -4.92 25.84
C GLY A 118 12.08 -3.85 26.05
N ASP A 119 13.24 -4.27 26.50
CA ASP A 119 14.42 -3.40 26.70
C ASP A 119 15.34 -3.34 25.46
N GLY A 120 14.91 -3.90 24.33
CA GLY A 120 15.71 -3.99 23.11
C GLY A 120 15.92 -2.64 22.42
N LYS A 121 17.00 -2.55 21.62
CA LYS A 121 17.30 -1.39 20.79
C LYS A 121 16.74 -1.57 19.38
N VAL A 122 16.08 -0.54 18.87
CA VAL A 122 15.40 -0.55 17.58
C VAL A 122 16.07 0.44 16.64
N LEU A 123 16.38 -0.01 15.44
CA LEU A 123 16.88 0.81 14.36
C LEU A 123 15.83 0.94 13.27
N CYS A 124 15.53 2.17 12.85
CA CYS A 124 14.57 2.47 11.81
C CYS A 124 15.26 3.16 10.62
N ALA A 125 15.08 2.62 9.42
CA ALA A 125 15.45 3.29 8.19
C ALA A 125 14.40 4.34 7.84
N LEU A 126 14.73 5.60 8.07
CA LEU A 126 13.82 6.73 7.80
C LEU A 126 14.14 7.31 6.41
N SER A 127 13.19 7.18 5.48
CA SER A 127 13.35 7.69 4.11
C SER A 127 12.81 9.10 3.89
N GLY A 128 12.09 9.65 4.87
CA GLY A 128 11.31 10.90 4.70
C GLY A 128 9.95 10.70 4.04
N GLY A 129 9.64 9.51 3.52
CA GLY A 129 8.32 9.17 3.01
C GLY A 129 7.29 8.94 4.11
N VAL A 130 6.01 8.94 3.76
CA VAL A 130 4.88 8.82 4.70
C VAL A 130 4.98 7.56 5.54
N ASP A 131 5.25 6.40 4.92
CA ASP A 131 5.20 5.10 5.59
C ASP A 131 6.29 4.97 6.67
N SER A 132 7.53 5.34 6.33
CA SER A 132 8.64 5.33 7.30
C SER A 132 8.44 6.36 8.42
N SER A 133 7.85 7.50 8.11
CA SER A 133 7.54 8.55 9.08
C SER A 133 6.45 8.12 10.06
N VAL A 134 5.38 7.48 9.58
CA VAL A 134 4.32 6.92 10.44
C VAL A 134 4.88 5.83 11.35
N ALA A 135 5.72 4.94 10.81
CA ALA A 135 6.38 3.91 11.60
C ALA A 135 7.29 4.51 12.68
N ALA A 136 8.10 5.52 12.35
CA ALA A 136 8.97 6.20 13.30
C ALA A 136 8.18 6.90 14.43
N VAL A 137 7.09 7.60 14.11
CA VAL A 137 6.22 8.25 15.10
C VAL A 137 5.55 7.24 16.01
N LEU A 138 5.04 6.14 15.46
CA LEU A 138 4.40 5.09 16.25
C LEU A 138 5.40 4.43 17.22
N LEU A 139 6.60 4.13 16.74
CA LEU A 139 7.68 3.57 17.54
C LEU A 139 8.16 4.55 18.61
N SER A 140 8.34 5.84 18.29
CA SER A 140 8.70 6.88 19.25
C SER A 140 7.71 6.91 20.43
N LYS A 141 6.41 6.87 20.15
CA LYS A 141 5.36 6.80 21.19
C LYS A 141 5.39 5.50 21.99
N ALA A 142 5.83 4.41 21.39
CA ALA A 142 5.89 3.12 22.05
C ALA A 142 7.13 2.95 22.94
N ILE A 143 8.32 3.30 22.43
CA ILE A 143 9.62 2.93 23.01
C ILE A 143 10.59 4.10 23.21
N GLY A 144 10.21 5.32 22.80
CA GLY A 144 11.02 6.52 23.03
C GLY A 144 12.48 6.38 22.59
N ASN A 145 13.41 6.66 23.48
CA ASN A 145 14.86 6.67 23.21
C ASN A 145 15.49 5.31 22.91
N GLN A 146 14.74 4.20 22.97
CA GLN A 146 15.21 2.91 22.46
C GLN A 146 15.24 2.90 20.92
N LEU A 147 14.54 3.85 20.29
CA LEU A 147 14.49 4.01 18.83
C LEU A 147 15.63 4.89 18.35
N THR A 148 16.37 4.41 17.35
CA THR A 148 17.30 5.23 16.56
C THR A 148 16.82 5.22 15.10
N CYS A 149 16.58 6.42 14.56
CA CYS A 149 16.23 6.63 13.15
C CYS A 149 17.45 7.09 12.38
N VAL A 150 17.80 6.39 11.31
CA VAL A 150 18.88 6.78 10.39
C VAL A 150 18.26 7.28 9.11
N PHE A 151 18.55 8.54 8.78
CA PHE A 151 18.14 9.19 7.54
C PHE A 151 19.38 9.40 6.66
N VAL A 152 19.35 8.84 5.46
CA VAL A 152 20.46 8.94 4.49
C VAL A 152 20.17 10.04 3.49
N ASP A 153 20.89 11.16 3.59
CA ASP A 153 20.86 12.22 2.60
C ASP A 153 21.79 11.86 1.43
N HIS A 154 21.19 11.30 0.40
CA HIS A 154 21.89 10.83 -0.80
C HIS A 154 22.02 11.89 -1.91
N GLY A 155 21.56 13.12 -1.68
CA GLY A 155 21.65 14.22 -2.64
C GLY A 155 20.68 14.16 -3.81
N LEU A 156 19.76 13.18 -3.83
CA LEU A 156 18.70 13.03 -4.83
C LEU A 156 17.33 13.36 -4.25
N LEU A 157 17.31 13.98 -3.09
CA LEU A 157 16.11 14.43 -2.39
C LEU A 157 15.48 15.64 -3.09
N ARG A 158 14.23 15.92 -2.77
CA ARG A 158 13.58 17.18 -3.15
C ARG A 158 14.28 18.34 -2.43
N LYS A 159 14.07 19.54 -2.94
CA LYS A 159 14.60 20.75 -2.33
C LYS A 159 14.15 20.84 -0.86
N ASN A 160 15.10 21.01 0.05
CA ASN A 160 14.93 21.15 1.50
C ASN A 160 14.35 19.91 2.23
N GLU A 161 14.10 18.80 1.54
CA GLU A 161 13.46 17.61 2.13
C GLU A 161 14.28 17.04 3.32
N GLY A 162 15.60 17.01 3.22
CA GLY A 162 16.46 16.58 4.33
C GLY A 162 16.35 17.47 5.56
N ASP A 163 16.22 18.79 5.38
CA ASP A 163 16.07 19.76 6.47
C ASP A 163 14.68 19.68 7.10
N GLU A 164 13.66 19.42 6.27
CA GLU A 164 12.27 19.20 6.75
C GLU A 164 12.18 17.92 7.60
N VAL A 165 12.83 16.84 7.17
CA VAL A 165 12.88 15.58 7.95
C VAL A 165 13.62 15.79 9.27
N GLU A 166 14.75 16.51 9.27
CA GLU A 166 15.51 16.82 10.48
C GLU A 166 14.74 17.74 11.43
N ALA A 167 13.99 18.71 10.91
CA ALA A 167 13.12 19.58 11.73
C ALA A 167 12.02 18.79 12.46
N VAL A 168 11.56 17.67 11.87
CA VAL A 168 10.50 16.83 12.47
C VAL A 168 11.08 15.78 13.41
N PHE A 169 12.15 15.11 13.01
CA PHE A 169 12.69 13.95 13.71
C PHE A 169 14.02 14.21 14.43
N GLY A 170 14.62 15.34 14.20
CA GLY A 170 15.88 15.74 14.84
C GLY A 170 15.72 16.14 16.30
N PRO A 171 16.80 16.52 16.97
CA PRO A 171 16.82 16.82 18.40
C PRO A 171 15.86 17.94 18.85
N GLU A 172 15.51 18.84 17.94
CA GLU A 172 14.58 19.95 18.20
C GLU A 172 13.13 19.61 17.80
N GLY A 173 12.92 18.40 17.25
CA GLY A 173 11.62 17.93 16.83
C GLY A 173 10.74 17.48 18.00
N PRO A 174 9.43 17.26 17.75
CA PRO A 174 8.46 16.93 18.78
C PRO A 174 8.49 15.48 19.26
N TYR A 175 9.37 14.64 18.74
CA TYR A 175 9.40 13.20 19.02
C TYR A 175 10.63 12.78 19.83
N GLU A 176 10.42 11.96 20.84
CA GLU A 176 11.50 11.35 21.62
C GLU A 176 12.08 10.14 20.86
N LEU A 177 13.20 10.33 20.20
CA LEU A 177 13.95 9.30 19.49
C LEU A 177 15.39 9.78 19.23
N ASN A 178 16.29 8.87 18.91
CA ASN A 178 17.62 9.23 18.43
C ASN A 178 17.59 9.39 16.92
N PHE A 179 18.02 10.56 16.41
CA PHE A 179 18.07 10.84 14.99
C PHE A 179 19.49 10.99 14.48
N ILE A 180 19.81 10.33 13.39
CA ILE A 180 21.10 10.40 12.70
C ILE A 180 20.88 10.74 11.24
N ARG A 181 21.31 11.93 10.81
CA ARG A 181 21.38 12.31 9.40
C ARG A 181 22.77 11.99 8.86
N VAL A 182 22.83 11.14 7.85
CA VAL A 182 24.07 10.77 7.18
C VAL A 182 24.16 11.49 5.85
N ASN A 183 25.10 12.43 5.72
CA ASN A 183 25.39 13.04 4.42
C ASN A 183 26.22 12.07 3.57
N ALA A 184 25.60 11.46 2.59
CA ALA A 184 26.20 10.52 1.65
C ALA A 184 26.24 11.05 0.20
N GLN A 185 25.88 12.32 -0.03
CA GLN A 185 25.68 12.93 -1.36
C GLN A 185 26.85 12.66 -2.30
N GLN A 186 28.07 12.98 -1.88
CA GLN A 186 29.25 12.82 -2.70
C GLN A 186 29.45 11.36 -3.16
N ARG A 187 29.21 10.42 -2.27
CA ARG A 187 29.34 8.99 -2.51
C ARG A 187 28.35 8.50 -3.58
N TYR A 188 27.11 9.00 -3.55
CA TYR A 188 26.12 8.69 -4.57
C TYR A 188 26.45 9.33 -5.92
N TYR A 189 26.88 10.60 -5.92
CA TYR A 189 27.26 11.29 -7.16
C TYR A 189 28.41 10.60 -7.87
N GLU A 190 29.42 10.13 -7.15
CA GLU A 190 30.54 9.38 -7.73
C GLU A 190 30.09 8.07 -8.38
N LYS A 191 29.22 7.32 -7.71
CA LYS A 191 28.71 6.05 -8.21
C LYS A 191 27.73 6.17 -9.38
N LEU A 192 26.99 7.24 -9.43
CA LEU A 192 26.02 7.50 -10.50
C LEU A 192 26.62 8.21 -11.72
N LYS A 193 27.87 8.66 -11.61
CA LYS A 193 28.53 9.37 -12.70
C LYS A 193 28.63 8.51 -13.96
N GLY A 194 28.03 9.01 -15.07
CA GLY A 194 28.03 8.31 -16.35
C GLY A 194 27.03 7.16 -16.46
N VAL A 195 26.21 6.92 -15.48
CA VAL A 195 25.14 5.91 -15.54
C VAL A 195 23.88 6.58 -16.12
N GLU A 196 23.43 6.13 -17.29
CA GLU A 196 22.26 6.70 -17.96
C GLU A 196 21.01 5.84 -17.79
N GLU A 197 21.19 4.51 -17.77
CA GLU A 197 20.09 3.55 -17.73
C GLU A 197 19.35 3.59 -16.39
N PRO A 198 17.99 3.79 -16.38
CA PRO A 198 17.21 4.00 -15.17
C PRO A 198 17.26 2.84 -14.16
N GLU A 199 17.24 1.60 -14.64
CA GLU A 199 17.26 0.42 -13.77
C GLU A 199 18.65 0.23 -13.12
N ALA A 200 19.73 0.55 -13.85
CA ALA A 200 21.07 0.56 -13.29
C ALA A 200 21.20 1.62 -12.18
N LYS A 201 20.65 2.83 -12.39
CA LYS A 201 20.60 3.87 -11.35
C LYS A 201 19.87 3.38 -10.09
N ARG A 202 18.70 2.76 -10.27
CA ARG A 202 17.89 2.24 -9.16
C ARG A 202 18.63 1.20 -8.33
N LYS A 203 19.30 0.27 -8.99
CA LYS A 203 20.13 -0.76 -8.33
C LYS A 203 21.31 -0.16 -7.54
N ILE A 204 22.01 0.81 -8.14
CA ILE A 204 23.13 1.49 -7.47
C ILE A 204 22.65 2.25 -6.24
N ILE A 205 21.52 2.99 -6.36
CA ILE A 205 20.94 3.76 -5.25
C ILE A 205 20.54 2.83 -4.11
N GLY A 206 19.83 1.74 -4.40
CA GLY A 206 19.40 0.78 -3.40
C GLY A 206 20.55 0.06 -2.70
N GLU A 207 21.52 -0.44 -3.47
CA GLU A 207 22.70 -1.10 -2.91
C GLU A 207 23.51 -0.15 -2.02
N GLU A 208 23.69 1.08 -2.46
CA GLU A 208 24.46 2.06 -1.71
C GLU A 208 23.76 2.50 -0.43
N PHE A 209 22.43 2.60 -0.48
CA PHE A 209 21.62 2.87 0.72
C PHE A 209 21.85 1.81 1.80
N ILE A 210 21.80 0.53 1.42
CA ILE A 210 22.05 -0.57 2.36
C ILE A 210 23.44 -0.47 2.97
N ARG A 211 24.47 -0.20 2.16
CA ARG A 211 25.87 -0.09 2.64
C ARG A 211 26.08 1.08 3.60
N VAL A 212 25.47 2.24 3.31
CA VAL A 212 25.54 3.40 4.20
C VAL A 212 24.82 3.10 5.51
N PHE A 213 23.64 2.50 5.42
CA PHE A 213 22.83 2.14 6.57
C PHE A 213 23.51 1.11 7.47
N GLU A 214 24.10 0.06 6.91
CA GLU A 214 24.87 -0.95 7.64
C GLU A 214 26.10 -0.33 8.34
N ALA A 215 26.78 0.58 7.66
CA ALA A 215 27.93 1.27 8.26
C ALA A 215 27.54 2.10 9.48
N GLU A 216 26.38 2.76 9.46
CA GLU A 216 25.87 3.50 10.62
C GLU A 216 25.36 2.54 11.71
N ALA A 217 24.64 1.49 11.33
CA ALA A 217 24.18 0.47 12.27
C ALA A 217 25.33 -0.14 13.09
N ASN A 218 26.44 -0.45 12.43
CA ASN A 218 27.63 -1.00 13.08
C ASN A 218 28.27 -0.06 14.13
N LYS A 219 28.11 1.26 13.98
CA LYS A 219 28.60 2.24 14.96
C LYS A 219 27.75 2.26 16.25
N LEU A 220 26.49 1.87 16.15
CA LEU A 220 25.53 1.87 17.25
C LEU A 220 25.67 0.65 18.19
N GLY A 221 26.49 -0.32 17.80
CA GLY A 221 26.68 -1.57 18.54
C GLY A 221 25.52 -2.55 18.33
N LYS A 222 25.13 -3.25 19.41
CA LYS A 222 24.08 -4.26 19.30
C LYS A 222 22.72 -3.60 19.05
N ILE A 223 22.10 -3.98 17.95
CA ILE A 223 20.71 -3.65 17.59
C ILE A 223 19.91 -4.95 17.62
N ASP A 224 18.77 -4.93 18.29
CA ASP A 224 17.94 -6.13 18.46
C ASP A 224 16.82 -6.20 17.39
N PHE A 225 16.35 -5.06 16.89
CA PHE A 225 15.28 -4.98 15.90
C PHE A 225 15.57 -3.96 14.80
N LEU A 226 15.29 -4.35 13.56
CA LEU A 226 15.31 -3.47 12.40
C LEU A 226 13.86 -3.20 11.96
N VAL A 227 13.54 -1.93 11.71
CA VAL A 227 12.25 -1.49 11.17
C VAL A 227 12.44 -0.91 9.79
N GLN A 228 11.69 -1.46 8.87
CA GLN A 228 11.64 -1.00 7.48
C GLN A 228 10.17 -0.83 7.08
N GLY A 229 9.87 0.31 6.45
CA GLY A 229 8.54 0.57 5.90
C GLY A 229 8.32 -0.26 4.63
N THR A 230 7.35 -1.18 4.67
CA THR A 230 6.89 -1.93 3.51
C THR A 230 5.37 -1.94 3.53
N ILE A 231 4.74 -1.42 2.50
CA ILE A 231 3.29 -1.44 2.38
C ILE A 231 2.81 -2.73 1.72
N TYR A 232 1.57 -3.12 2.00
CA TYR A 232 1.01 -4.36 1.49
C TYR A 232 1.01 -4.47 -0.05
N PRO A 233 0.72 -3.41 -0.82
CA PRO A 233 0.86 -3.43 -2.27
C PRO A 233 2.26 -3.82 -2.76
N ASP A 234 3.31 -3.35 -2.10
CA ASP A 234 4.69 -3.70 -2.46
C ASP A 234 4.96 -5.20 -2.32
N ILE A 235 4.39 -5.83 -1.29
CA ILE A 235 4.50 -7.28 -1.09
C ILE A 235 3.82 -8.04 -2.23
N VAL A 236 2.63 -7.58 -2.65
CA VAL A 236 1.87 -8.20 -3.74
C VAL A 236 2.58 -8.01 -5.08
N GLU A 237 3.09 -6.80 -5.36
CA GLU A 237 3.77 -6.47 -6.60
C GLU A 237 5.15 -7.12 -6.73
N SER A 238 5.85 -7.37 -5.62
CA SER A 238 7.14 -8.07 -5.60
C SER A 238 7.04 -9.54 -5.99
N GLY A 239 5.82 -10.06 -6.04
CA GLY A 239 5.55 -11.45 -6.42
C GLY A 239 5.79 -12.43 -5.27
N THR A 240 5.34 -13.64 -5.48
CA THR A 240 5.53 -14.76 -4.57
C THR A 240 6.13 -15.94 -5.35
N LYS A 241 6.42 -17.06 -4.67
CA LYS A 241 6.89 -18.28 -5.34
C LYS A 241 5.90 -18.80 -6.41
N THR A 242 4.64 -18.36 -6.36
CA THR A 242 3.54 -18.79 -7.22
C THR A 242 2.98 -17.69 -8.13
N SER A 243 3.44 -16.46 -8.00
CA SER A 243 3.01 -15.32 -8.83
C SER A 243 4.22 -14.61 -9.45
N ALA A 244 4.04 -14.10 -10.68
CA ALA A 244 5.06 -13.32 -11.35
C ALA A 244 5.32 -12.01 -10.61
N THR A 245 6.58 -11.57 -10.58
CA THR A 245 6.96 -10.23 -10.11
C THR A 245 6.43 -9.18 -11.08
N ILE A 246 5.61 -8.25 -10.60
CA ILE A 246 5.09 -7.13 -11.38
C ILE A 246 6.10 -5.99 -11.34
N LYS A 247 6.74 -5.78 -10.19
CA LYS A 247 7.70 -4.71 -9.96
C LYS A 247 8.72 -5.15 -8.90
N SER A 248 9.99 -4.84 -9.11
CA SER A 248 11.04 -5.04 -8.08
C SER A 248 11.10 -3.82 -7.17
N HIS A 249 10.96 -4.04 -5.90
CA HIS A 249 11.09 -3.02 -4.84
C HIS A 249 12.39 -3.20 -4.07
#